data_591ef59110df204dba460bb6e7371915
#
_entry.id   591ef59110df204dba460bb6e7371915
#
_cell.length_a   1.000
_cell.length_b   1.000
_cell.length_c   1.000
_cell.angle_alpha   90.00
_cell.angle_beta   90.00
_cell.angle_gamma   90.00
#
_symmetry.space_group_name_H-M   'P 1'
#
loop_
_entity.id
_entity.type
_entity.pdbx_description
1 polymer ?
#
loop_
_entity_poly.entity_id
_entity_poly.type
_entity_poly.pdbx_seq_one_letter_code
_entity_poly.pdbx_strand_id
1 'polypeptide(L)'
;MFDEIRYEFDGVEIDRSRNVGITSTLKNYVTISSDRTVIMRNAGWDAQTNTNGYFNFCVPLYMLLGFCEDYRRVVFNARHELILIRSRNDNNCLIGNLVLEPVIDIFKIQWRMPHVVLNEINKLSMLRALESGRYLSMGFRSWDLYEFPLLQRTTKHSWPIKTATQLEKPRYVVFVLQTGRKNVMSEDTSRFDDCKLTNVKLYLNSECYPYDDMNLDFDKNRWSILYDMYQRFCKNYYGYEYLEPSLTVTQFLLNGPFVIIDCSRQNESVKSATVDVRLEFECKKNVPPNITAYCLIIYDRVIQYNLLTNVVRKIT
;
A
#
# COMPACT_ATOMS: atom_id res chain seq x y z
N MET A 1 -3.08 12.09 9.17
CA MET A 1 -2.35 12.24 10.47
C MET A 1 -0.83 12.12 10.29
N PHE A 2 -0.29 11.11 9.60
CA PHE A 2 1.13 10.95 9.28
C PHE A 2 1.35 10.98 7.78
N ASP A 3 2.40 11.68 7.33
CA ASP A 3 2.81 11.72 5.92
C ASP A 3 3.72 10.55 5.56
N GLU A 4 4.58 10.15 6.53
CA GLU A 4 5.50 9.03 6.33
C GLU A 4 5.60 8.20 7.61
N ILE A 5 5.69 6.89 7.42
CA ILE A 5 6.05 5.92 8.45
C ILE A 5 7.23 5.13 7.92
N ARG A 6 8.31 5.04 8.72
CA ARG A 6 9.54 4.39 8.34
C ARG A 6 10.02 3.46 9.46
N TYR A 7 10.49 2.31 9.07
CA TYR A 7 11.05 1.31 9.97
C TYR A 7 12.52 1.07 9.66
N GLU A 8 13.36 1.17 10.67
CA GLU A 8 14.82 1.10 10.53
C GLU A 8 15.43 0.06 11.47
N PHE A 9 16.54 -0.57 11.00
CA PHE A 9 17.49 -1.32 11.81
C PHE A 9 18.82 -0.56 11.85
N ASP A 10 19.30 -0.28 13.06
CA ASP A 10 20.60 0.37 13.26
C ASP A 10 20.80 1.61 12.38
N GLY A 11 19.75 2.40 12.17
CA GLY A 11 19.74 3.60 11.34
C GLY A 11 19.64 3.34 9.83
N VAL A 12 19.43 2.10 9.39
CA VAL A 12 19.22 1.76 7.98
C VAL A 12 17.73 1.52 7.73
N GLU A 13 17.16 2.24 6.77
CA GLU A 13 15.77 2.08 6.34
C GLU A 13 15.53 0.67 5.78
N ILE A 14 14.61 -0.06 6.40
CA ILE A 14 14.16 -1.38 5.97
C ILE A 14 12.92 -1.25 5.10
N ASP A 15 11.92 -0.54 5.60
CA ASP A 15 10.65 -0.35 4.93
C ASP A 15 10.06 1.02 5.23
N ARG A 16 9.24 1.52 4.30
CA ARG A 16 8.68 2.86 4.38
C ARG A 16 7.34 2.93 3.68
N SER A 17 6.40 3.69 4.25
CA SER A 17 5.14 4.07 3.62
C SER A 17 5.03 5.59 3.58
N ARG A 18 4.84 6.16 2.40
CA ARG A 18 4.57 7.59 2.18
C ARG A 18 3.12 7.81 1.83
N ASN A 19 2.64 9.05 2.03
CA ASN A 19 1.22 9.38 1.86
C ASN A 19 0.33 8.38 2.59
N VAL A 20 0.67 8.11 3.85
CA VAL A 20 0.21 6.95 4.63
C VAL A 20 -1.31 6.76 4.55
N GLY A 21 -2.10 7.84 4.57
CA GLY A 21 -3.56 7.76 4.48
C GLY A 21 -4.04 7.04 3.22
N ILE A 22 -3.73 7.58 2.05
CA ILE A 22 -4.18 7.00 0.75
C ILE A 22 -3.51 5.67 0.50
N THR A 23 -2.20 5.56 0.77
CA THR A 23 -1.44 4.31 0.59
C THR A 23 -2.03 3.17 1.40
N SER A 24 -2.28 3.38 2.69
CA SER A 24 -2.86 2.35 3.56
C SER A 24 -4.31 2.05 3.18
N THR A 25 -5.09 3.05 2.77
CA THR A 25 -6.47 2.85 2.31
C THR A 25 -6.50 1.94 1.09
N LEU A 26 -5.74 2.25 0.04
CA LEU A 26 -5.69 1.44 -1.17
C LEU A 26 -5.17 0.03 -0.89
N LYS A 27 -4.04 -0.08 -0.18
CA LYS A 27 -3.45 -1.38 0.17
C LYS A 27 -4.43 -2.24 0.94
N ASN A 28 -5.08 -1.68 1.96
CA ASN A 28 -5.98 -2.44 2.82
C ASN A 28 -7.30 -2.80 2.12
N TYR A 29 -7.86 -1.93 1.27
CA TYR A 29 -9.04 -2.27 0.45
C TYR A 29 -8.81 -3.52 -0.40
N VAL A 30 -7.63 -3.65 -0.99
CA VAL A 30 -7.35 -4.75 -1.91
C VAL A 30 -6.81 -6.01 -1.21
N THR A 31 -6.20 -5.90 -0.03
CA THR A 31 -5.55 -7.04 0.64
C THR A 31 -6.31 -7.60 1.82
N ILE A 32 -7.16 -6.83 2.49
CA ILE A 32 -7.83 -7.33 3.70
C ILE A 32 -9.00 -8.23 3.31
N SER A 33 -9.07 -9.38 3.95
CA SER A 33 -10.17 -10.32 3.84
C SER A 33 -11.32 -9.98 4.79
N SER A 34 -12.51 -10.50 4.50
CA SER A 34 -13.73 -10.23 5.26
C SER A 34 -13.62 -10.58 6.74
N ASP A 35 -12.90 -11.64 7.08
CA ASP A 35 -12.65 -12.09 8.47
C ASP A 35 -11.78 -11.11 9.26
N ARG A 36 -10.95 -10.31 8.61
CA ARG A 36 -10.07 -9.31 9.24
C ARG A 36 -10.68 -7.93 9.38
N THR A 37 -11.86 -7.68 8.83
CA THR A 37 -12.51 -6.36 8.89
C THR A 37 -12.82 -5.91 10.32
N VAL A 38 -13.06 -6.85 11.24
CA VAL A 38 -13.31 -6.54 12.67
C VAL A 38 -12.09 -5.86 13.31
N ILE A 39 -10.88 -6.30 12.96
CA ILE A 39 -9.63 -5.70 13.49
C ILE A 39 -9.47 -4.26 12.98
N MET A 40 -9.90 -4.00 11.75
CA MET A 40 -9.81 -2.66 11.15
C MET A 40 -10.64 -1.61 11.88
N ARG A 41 -11.80 -1.99 12.43
CA ARG A 41 -12.63 -1.08 13.24
C ARG A 41 -11.85 -0.53 14.43
N ASN A 42 -11.11 -1.41 15.14
CA ASN A 42 -10.26 -1.00 16.25
C ASN A 42 -9.04 -0.17 15.81
N ALA A 43 -8.65 -0.28 14.54
CA ALA A 43 -7.55 0.49 13.93
C ALA A 43 -7.97 1.87 13.38
N GLY A 44 -9.23 2.27 13.56
CA GLY A 44 -9.75 3.55 13.11
C GLY A 44 -10.36 3.54 11.71
N TRP A 45 -10.72 2.37 11.19
CA TRP A 45 -11.41 2.26 9.90
C TRP A 45 -12.84 2.81 9.95
N ASP A 46 -13.51 2.65 11.08
CA ASP A 46 -14.79 3.29 11.34
C ASP A 46 -14.56 4.63 12.07
N ALA A 47 -15.25 5.66 11.65
CA ALA A 47 -15.19 6.96 12.31
C ALA A 47 -15.61 6.84 13.78
N GLN A 48 -14.78 7.32 14.69
CA GLN A 48 -15.17 7.43 16.10
C GLN A 48 -15.92 8.75 16.32
N THR A 49 -17.19 8.65 16.64
CA THR A 49 -18.01 9.79 17.06
C THR A 49 -18.03 9.85 18.59
N ASN A 50 -17.29 10.77 19.14
CA ASN A 50 -17.32 11.03 20.57
C ASN A 50 -17.67 12.51 20.80
N THR A 51 -18.67 12.79 21.63
CA THR A 51 -19.12 14.14 21.98
C THR A 51 -18.00 15.00 22.59
N ASN A 52 -17.00 14.36 23.20
CA ASN A 52 -15.86 15.04 23.83
C ASN A 52 -14.64 15.15 22.90
N GLY A 53 -14.72 14.66 21.67
CA GLY A 53 -13.63 14.76 20.69
C GLY A 53 -12.43 13.82 20.92
N TYR A 54 -12.50 12.88 21.87
CA TYR A 54 -11.41 11.93 22.11
C TYR A 54 -11.52 10.70 21.21
N PHE A 55 -10.38 10.17 20.76
CA PHE A 55 -10.29 8.91 20.04
C PHE A 55 -9.11 8.08 20.56
N ASN A 56 -9.20 6.77 20.37
CA ASN A 56 -8.14 5.82 20.68
C ASN A 56 -8.16 4.69 19.66
N PHE A 57 -7.02 4.46 18.97
CA PHE A 57 -6.87 3.42 17.98
C PHE A 57 -5.70 2.49 18.29
N CYS A 58 -5.84 1.24 17.96
CA CYS A 58 -4.75 0.27 17.98
C CYS A 58 -4.51 -0.22 16.55
N VAL A 59 -3.52 0.38 15.88
CA VAL A 59 -3.23 0.11 14.46
C VAL A 59 -2.16 -0.97 14.34
N PRO A 60 -2.48 -2.14 13.77
CA PRO A 60 -1.48 -3.16 13.48
C PRO A 60 -0.49 -2.68 12.41
N LEU A 61 0.81 -2.81 12.66
CA LEU A 61 1.82 -2.32 11.72
C LEU A 61 1.80 -3.03 10.36
N TYR A 62 1.28 -4.25 10.27
CA TYR A 62 1.13 -4.95 8.98
C TYR A 62 0.16 -4.24 8.00
N MET A 63 -0.70 -3.35 8.51
CA MET A 63 -1.56 -2.50 7.67
C MET A 63 -0.80 -1.36 7.00
N LEU A 64 0.37 -1.01 7.53
CA LEU A 64 1.14 0.18 7.17
C LEU A 64 2.48 -0.15 6.53
N LEU A 65 3.09 -1.28 6.90
CA LEU A 65 4.44 -1.69 6.50
C LEU A 65 4.46 -3.15 6.08
N GLY A 66 5.03 -3.42 4.92
CA GLY A 66 5.10 -4.76 4.37
C GLY A 66 6.06 -5.67 5.13
N PHE A 67 7.17 -5.12 5.65
CA PHE A 67 8.06 -5.86 6.54
C PHE A 67 7.30 -6.43 7.74
N CYS A 68 6.43 -5.65 8.35
CA CYS A 68 5.63 -6.11 9.51
C CYS A 68 4.52 -7.10 9.11
N GLU A 69 4.13 -7.12 7.84
CA GLU A 69 3.15 -8.08 7.32
C GLU A 69 3.75 -9.46 7.10
N ASP A 70 4.90 -9.53 6.43
CA ASP A 70 5.45 -10.77 5.90
C ASP A 70 6.53 -11.39 6.79
N TYR A 71 7.38 -10.57 7.41
CA TYR A 71 8.47 -11.06 8.24
C TYR A 71 8.02 -11.31 9.68
N ARG A 72 7.80 -12.58 10.02
CA ARG A 72 7.28 -13.02 11.32
C ARG A 72 8.31 -13.81 12.16
N ARG A 73 9.60 -13.63 11.84
CA ARG A 73 10.68 -14.28 12.59
C ARG A 73 11.29 -13.30 13.58
N VAL A 74 11.94 -13.86 14.62
CA VAL A 74 12.63 -13.06 15.61
C VAL A 74 13.81 -12.34 14.95
N VAL A 75 13.88 -11.02 15.13
CA VAL A 75 15.05 -10.22 14.81
C VAL A 75 15.78 -9.93 16.12
N PHE A 76 17.06 -10.23 16.18
CA PHE A 76 17.86 -10.02 17.37
C PHE A 76 19.13 -9.27 17.05
N ASN A 77 19.73 -8.68 18.08
CA ASN A 77 20.93 -7.85 17.99
C ASN A 77 20.81 -6.64 17.04
N ALA A 78 19.59 -6.13 16.82
CA ALA A 78 19.34 -4.94 16.04
C ALA A 78 18.63 -3.89 16.88
N ARG A 79 19.01 -2.64 16.72
CA ARG A 79 18.26 -1.50 17.26
C ARG A 79 17.09 -1.22 16.31
N HIS A 80 15.88 -1.41 16.80
CA HIS A 80 14.66 -1.16 16.05
C HIS A 80 14.20 0.28 16.25
N GLU A 81 13.90 0.98 15.18
CA GLU A 81 13.36 2.33 15.21
C GLU A 81 12.12 2.44 14.32
N LEU A 82 11.06 3.03 14.87
CA LEU A 82 9.84 3.37 14.14
C LEU A 82 9.71 4.88 14.09
N ILE A 83 9.85 5.45 12.92
CA ILE A 83 9.85 6.90 12.69
C ILE A 83 8.49 7.28 12.11
N LEU A 84 7.82 8.21 12.77
CA LEU A 84 6.51 8.72 12.38
C LEU A 84 6.65 10.22 12.06
N ILE A 85 6.44 10.58 10.78
CA ILE A 85 6.49 11.97 10.34
C ILE A 85 5.07 12.51 10.26
N ARG A 86 4.79 13.53 11.06
CA ARG A 86 3.48 14.18 11.16
C ARG A 86 3.12 14.90 9.86
N SER A 87 1.85 14.81 9.45
CA SER A 87 1.28 15.62 8.38
C SER A 87 1.25 17.10 8.73
N ARG A 88 1.32 17.96 7.72
CA ARG A 88 1.24 19.42 7.89
C ARG A 88 -0.12 19.91 8.37
N ASN A 89 -1.19 19.21 8.01
CA ASN A 89 -2.56 19.48 8.42
C ASN A 89 -3.31 18.18 8.71
N ASP A 90 -4.47 18.31 9.33
CA ASP A 90 -5.32 17.18 9.72
C ASP A 90 -6.56 17.01 8.84
N ASN A 91 -6.69 17.77 7.75
CA ASN A 91 -7.88 17.79 6.90
C ASN A 91 -8.26 16.43 6.31
N ASN A 92 -7.26 15.57 6.05
CA ASN A 92 -7.50 14.21 5.55
C ASN A 92 -7.86 13.18 6.63
N CYS A 93 -7.85 13.57 7.90
CA CYS A 93 -8.14 12.69 9.04
C CYS A 93 -9.50 12.95 9.66
N LEU A 94 -10.13 14.05 9.29
CA LEU A 94 -11.35 14.55 9.89
C LEU A 94 -12.39 14.74 8.81
N ILE A 95 -13.64 14.40 9.12
CA ILE A 95 -14.80 14.71 8.29
C ILE A 95 -15.67 15.68 9.07
N GLY A 96 -15.93 16.86 8.51
CA GLY A 96 -16.72 17.86 9.20
C GLY A 96 -16.88 19.16 8.43
N ASN A 97 -17.34 20.17 9.13
CA ASN A 97 -17.58 21.51 8.56
C ASN A 97 -16.26 22.27 8.43
N LEU A 98 -16.01 22.82 7.24
CA LEU A 98 -14.84 23.66 6.92
C LEU A 98 -14.69 24.92 7.78
N VAL A 99 -15.77 25.39 8.42
CA VAL A 99 -15.76 26.61 9.29
C VAL A 99 -15.05 26.35 10.61
N LEU A 100 -15.00 25.10 11.04
CA LEU A 100 -14.30 24.68 12.24
C LEU A 100 -12.91 24.20 11.82
N GLU A 101 -11.86 24.91 12.15
CA GLU A 101 -10.47 24.49 11.90
C GLU A 101 -9.99 23.55 13.04
N PRO A 102 -10.47 22.29 13.09
CA PRO A 102 -10.11 21.39 14.16
C PRO A 102 -8.65 20.94 14.02
N VAL A 103 -7.99 20.83 15.16
CA VAL A 103 -6.61 20.33 15.27
C VAL A 103 -6.63 19.03 16.06
N ILE A 104 -5.86 18.07 15.62
CA ILE A 104 -5.67 16.79 16.33
C ILE A 104 -4.46 16.90 17.26
N ASP A 105 -4.71 16.82 18.56
CA ASP A 105 -3.68 16.68 19.58
C ASP A 105 -3.42 15.21 19.89
N ILE A 106 -2.17 14.78 19.76
CA ILE A 106 -1.77 13.40 20.04
C ILE A 106 -1.13 13.35 21.42
N PHE A 107 -1.87 12.85 22.41
CA PHE A 107 -1.40 12.78 23.79
C PHE A 107 -0.41 11.66 24.02
N LYS A 108 -0.59 10.51 23.32
CA LYS A 108 0.19 9.31 23.56
C LYS A 108 0.28 8.44 22.32
N ILE A 109 1.51 8.09 21.95
CA ILE A 109 1.82 7.05 20.96
C ILE A 109 2.59 5.96 21.68
N GLN A 110 2.16 4.71 21.54
CA GLN A 110 2.86 3.55 22.07
C GLN A 110 3.11 2.55 20.96
N TRP A 111 4.35 2.15 20.81
CA TRP A 111 4.70 1.01 19.98
C TRP A 111 4.75 -0.25 20.87
N ARG A 112 3.95 -1.24 20.50
CA ARG A 112 3.93 -2.55 21.16
C ARG A 112 4.61 -3.57 20.26
N MET A 113 5.71 -4.11 20.74
CA MET A 113 6.48 -5.14 20.05
C MET A 113 6.54 -6.40 20.93
N PRO A 114 6.21 -7.59 20.38
CA PRO A 114 6.36 -8.83 21.13
C PRO A 114 7.84 -9.13 21.35
N HIS A 115 8.22 -9.41 22.58
CA HIS A 115 9.56 -9.86 22.94
C HIS A 115 9.55 -11.36 23.20
N VAL A 116 10.52 -12.08 22.62
CA VAL A 116 10.67 -13.53 22.77
C VAL A 116 11.78 -13.83 23.75
N VAL A 117 11.45 -14.52 24.83
CA VAL A 117 12.42 -15.07 25.78
C VAL A 117 12.82 -16.47 25.32
N LEU A 118 14.09 -16.65 25.00
CA LEU A 118 14.60 -17.93 24.53
C LEU A 118 15.01 -18.83 25.71
N ASN A 119 14.80 -20.13 25.56
CA ASN A 119 15.40 -21.10 26.41
C ASN A 119 16.92 -21.23 26.15
N GLU A 120 17.69 -21.82 27.07
CA GLU A 120 19.16 -21.90 26.96
C GLU A 120 19.64 -22.64 25.71
N ILE A 121 18.93 -23.67 25.25
CA ILE A 121 19.28 -24.44 24.05
C ILE A 121 19.16 -23.58 22.79
N ASN A 122 18.04 -22.86 22.65
CA ASN A 122 17.80 -21.97 21.52
C ASN A 122 18.75 -20.76 21.54
N LYS A 123 19.06 -20.25 22.73
CA LYS A 123 20.03 -19.18 22.92
C LYS A 123 21.43 -19.60 22.45
N LEU A 124 21.90 -20.79 22.83
CA LEU A 124 23.18 -21.33 22.34
C LEU A 124 23.20 -21.55 20.83
N SER A 125 22.10 -22.04 20.26
CA SER A 125 21.97 -22.21 18.82
C SER A 125 22.05 -20.88 18.09
N MET A 126 21.41 -19.85 18.61
CA MET A 126 21.49 -18.49 18.04
C MET A 126 22.88 -17.87 18.19
N LEU A 127 23.55 -18.06 19.32
CA LEU A 127 24.94 -17.61 19.50
C LEU A 127 25.88 -18.25 18.47
N ARG A 128 25.75 -19.54 18.20
CA ARG A 128 26.51 -20.24 17.15
C ARG A 128 26.21 -19.68 15.74
N ALA A 129 24.95 -19.33 15.49
CA ALA A 129 24.57 -18.67 14.24
C ALA A 129 25.20 -17.28 14.10
N LEU A 130 25.29 -16.52 15.20
CA LEU A 130 26.01 -15.24 15.29
C LEU A 130 27.49 -15.41 14.97
N GLU A 131 28.17 -16.36 15.66
CA GLU A 131 29.60 -16.63 15.47
C GLU A 131 29.95 -17.03 14.02
N SER A 132 29.01 -17.65 13.30
CA SER A 132 29.22 -18.04 11.91
C SER A 132 29.34 -16.85 10.94
N GLY A 133 29.01 -15.62 11.37
CA GLY A 133 29.08 -14.40 10.55
C GLY A 133 28.17 -14.41 9.32
N ARG A 134 27.20 -15.33 9.26
CA ARG A 134 26.29 -15.46 8.12
C ARG A 134 25.28 -14.31 8.07
N TYR A 135 24.96 -13.88 6.86
CA TYR A 135 23.86 -12.95 6.63
C TYR A 135 22.51 -13.66 6.73
N LEU A 136 21.57 -13.06 7.45
CA LEU A 136 20.18 -13.45 7.45
C LEU A 136 19.47 -12.75 6.29
N SER A 137 18.90 -13.53 5.38
CA SER A 137 18.04 -13.00 4.33
C SER A 137 16.61 -12.85 4.83
N MET A 138 16.04 -11.67 4.67
CA MET A 138 14.69 -11.31 5.05
C MET A 138 13.95 -10.85 3.80
N GLY A 139 13.05 -11.71 3.27
CA GLY A 139 12.19 -11.40 2.15
C GLY A 139 10.82 -10.92 2.64
N PHE A 140 10.29 -9.87 2.03
CA PHE A 140 8.98 -9.32 2.31
C PHE A 140 8.45 -8.52 1.13
N ARG A 141 7.14 -8.28 1.07
CA ARG A 141 6.53 -7.37 0.10
C ARG A 141 6.61 -5.95 0.63
N SER A 142 6.90 -5.02 -0.24
CA SER A 142 6.86 -3.59 0.04
C SER A 142 6.01 -2.90 -1.02
N TRP A 143 5.62 -1.65 -0.78
CA TRP A 143 4.78 -0.91 -1.72
C TRP A 143 5.09 0.58 -1.69
N ASP A 144 4.98 1.20 -2.86
CA ASP A 144 5.10 2.64 -3.04
C ASP A 144 3.89 3.20 -3.79
N LEU A 145 3.42 4.37 -3.36
CA LEU A 145 2.35 5.11 -4.01
C LEU A 145 2.93 6.22 -4.87
N TYR A 146 2.50 6.25 -6.12
CA TYR A 146 2.79 7.31 -7.08
C TYR A 146 1.53 8.10 -7.37
N GLU A 147 1.69 9.43 -7.51
CA GLU A 147 0.59 10.35 -7.79
C GLU A 147 0.83 11.06 -9.11
N PHE A 148 -0.21 11.18 -9.92
CA PHE A 148 -0.25 12.07 -11.08
C PHE A 148 -1.35 13.10 -10.82
N PRO A 149 -1.01 14.23 -10.22
CA PRO A 149 -1.97 15.26 -9.85
C PRO A 149 -2.43 16.06 -11.08
N LEU A 150 -3.63 16.60 -11.00
CA LEU A 150 -4.17 17.56 -11.97
C LEU A 150 -4.12 17.04 -13.41
N LEU A 151 -4.76 15.90 -13.64
CA LEU A 151 -4.87 15.33 -14.99
C LEU A 151 -5.44 16.34 -15.99
N GLN A 152 -4.89 16.34 -17.20
CA GLN A 152 -5.43 17.11 -18.31
C GLN A 152 -6.85 16.66 -18.64
N ARG A 153 -7.74 17.58 -19.02
CA ARG A 153 -9.14 17.29 -19.36
C ARG A 153 -9.27 16.65 -20.74
N THR A 154 -8.70 15.45 -20.90
CA THR A 154 -8.71 14.63 -22.11
C THR A 154 -9.30 13.26 -21.82
N THR A 155 -9.51 12.46 -22.86
CA THR A 155 -10.01 11.08 -22.74
C THR A 155 -8.89 10.05 -22.65
N LYS A 156 -7.68 10.39 -23.10
CA LYS A 156 -6.52 9.48 -23.14
C LYS A 156 -5.37 10.08 -22.37
N HIS A 157 -4.75 9.25 -21.54
CA HIS A 157 -3.64 9.63 -20.69
C HIS A 157 -2.52 8.61 -20.79
N SER A 158 -1.29 9.11 -20.82
CA SER A 158 -0.08 8.30 -20.71
C SER A 158 0.77 8.84 -19.57
N TRP A 159 1.07 7.99 -18.62
CA TRP A 159 1.79 8.34 -17.39
C TRP A 159 3.06 7.51 -17.25
N PRO A 160 4.25 8.02 -17.61
CA PRO A 160 5.50 7.39 -17.24
C PRO A 160 5.74 7.57 -15.74
N ILE A 161 5.83 6.46 -15.00
CA ILE A 161 6.08 6.48 -13.57
C ILE A 161 7.59 6.57 -13.36
N LYS A 162 8.06 7.78 -13.06
CA LYS A 162 9.46 8.03 -12.73
C LYS A 162 9.73 7.65 -11.29
N THR A 163 10.63 6.74 -11.07
CA THR A 163 11.10 6.35 -9.76
C THR A 163 12.46 6.97 -9.47
N ALA A 164 12.65 7.44 -8.26
CA ALA A 164 13.93 8.02 -7.82
C ALA A 164 15.01 6.94 -7.58
N THR A 165 14.58 5.69 -7.48
CA THR A 165 15.43 4.50 -7.29
C THR A 165 15.11 3.49 -8.38
N GLN A 166 16.04 2.57 -8.65
CA GLN A 166 15.75 1.41 -9.48
C GLN A 166 14.50 0.72 -8.92
N LEU A 167 13.45 0.64 -9.75
CA LEU A 167 12.25 -0.10 -9.38
C LEU A 167 12.64 -1.56 -9.21
N GLU A 168 12.43 -2.03 -8.00
CA GLU A 168 12.32 -3.46 -7.77
C GLU A 168 11.17 -3.97 -8.64
N LYS A 169 11.27 -5.19 -9.13
CA LYS A 169 10.34 -5.76 -10.09
C LYS A 169 8.89 -5.67 -9.58
N PRO A 170 7.99 -4.90 -10.25
CA PRO A 170 6.60 -4.81 -9.84
C PRO A 170 5.94 -6.18 -9.88
N ARG A 171 5.22 -6.53 -8.82
CA ARG A 171 4.44 -7.77 -8.74
C ARG A 171 2.97 -7.52 -9.01
N TYR A 172 2.46 -6.46 -8.40
CA TYR A 172 1.08 -6.00 -8.58
C TYR A 172 1.04 -4.50 -8.70
N VAL A 173 0.13 -4.01 -9.51
CA VAL A 173 -0.15 -2.58 -9.64
C VAL A 173 -1.62 -2.34 -9.39
N VAL A 174 -1.93 -1.41 -8.48
CA VAL A 174 -3.31 -0.96 -8.20
C VAL A 174 -3.44 0.48 -8.69
N PHE A 175 -4.35 0.71 -9.62
CA PHE A 175 -4.62 2.02 -10.21
C PHE A 175 -6.02 2.50 -9.85
N VAL A 176 -6.12 3.78 -9.47
CA VAL A 176 -7.39 4.44 -9.15
C VAL A 176 -7.37 5.91 -9.55
N LEU A 177 -8.56 6.48 -9.70
CA LEU A 177 -8.78 7.91 -9.94
C LEU A 177 -9.54 8.53 -8.77
N GLN A 178 -9.21 9.75 -8.39
CA GLN A 178 -9.89 10.49 -7.34
C GLN A 178 -10.11 11.94 -7.74
N THR A 179 -11.33 12.43 -7.66
CA THR A 179 -11.66 13.84 -7.78
C THR A 179 -11.25 14.58 -6.50
N GLY A 180 -10.75 15.79 -6.63
CA GLY A 180 -10.28 16.77 -5.65
C GLY A 180 -10.71 16.68 -4.18
N ARG A 181 -10.58 15.49 -3.56
CA ARG A 181 -10.95 15.26 -2.15
C ARG A 181 -9.77 15.44 -1.19
N LYS A 182 -8.55 15.44 -1.69
CA LYS A 182 -7.35 15.59 -0.86
C LYS A 182 -7.31 16.95 -0.18
N ASN A 183 -7.15 16.96 1.13
CA ASN A 183 -7.15 18.12 2.00
C ASN A 183 -8.49 18.86 2.11
N VAL A 184 -9.60 18.23 1.77
CA VAL A 184 -10.95 18.79 1.86
C VAL A 184 -11.73 18.05 2.94
N MET A 185 -11.94 18.67 4.11
CA MET A 185 -12.60 18.04 5.27
C MET A 185 -14.07 17.66 5.06
N SER A 186 -14.75 18.30 4.11
CA SER A 186 -16.14 17.96 3.77
C SER A 186 -16.26 16.70 2.89
N GLU A 187 -15.13 16.19 2.40
CA GLU A 187 -15.08 15.09 1.46
C GLU A 187 -14.41 13.85 2.07
N ASP A 188 -14.92 12.69 1.71
CA ASP A 188 -14.36 11.42 2.14
C ASP A 188 -13.16 11.03 1.24
N THR A 189 -11.95 11.21 1.76
CA THR A 189 -10.70 10.89 1.06
C THR A 189 -10.47 9.40 0.85
N SER A 190 -11.28 8.53 1.46
CA SER A 190 -11.19 7.08 1.27
C SER A 190 -11.93 6.58 0.01
N ARG A 191 -12.67 7.45 -0.68
CA ARG A 191 -13.42 7.11 -1.89
C ARG A 191 -12.67 7.48 -3.15
N PHE A 192 -12.83 6.65 -4.16
CA PHE A 192 -12.28 6.83 -5.49
C PHE A 192 -13.42 6.84 -6.53
N ASP A 193 -13.12 7.29 -7.73
CA ASP A 193 -14.13 7.55 -8.75
C ASP A 193 -13.89 6.71 -10.01
N ASP A 194 -14.97 6.30 -10.68
CA ASP A 194 -14.88 5.57 -11.94
C ASP A 194 -14.43 6.43 -13.12
N CYS A 195 -14.64 7.75 -13.07
CA CYS A 195 -14.34 8.73 -14.11
C CYS A 195 -14.69 8.26 -15.54
N LYS A 196 -15.65 7.34 -15.65
CA LYS A 196 -16.02 6.67 -16.90
C LYS A 196 -14.84 6.01 -17.60
N LEU A 197 -13.98 5.37 -16.83
CA LEU A 197 -12.82 4.61 -17.28
C LEU A 197 -13.27 3.52 -18.27
N THR A 198 -12.57 3.38 -19.40
CA THR A 198 -12.85 2.37 -20.42
C THR A 198 -11.76 1.33 -20.53
N ASN A 199 -10.51 1.74 -20.34
CA ASN A 199 -9.36 0.85 -20.44
C ASN A 199 -8.19 1.33 -19.58
N VAL A 200 -7.39 0.39 -19.09
CA VAL A 200 -6.10 0.66 -18.43
C VAL A 200 -5.10 -0.39 -18.88
N LYS A 201 -3.91 0.06 -19.26
CA LYS A 201 -2.78 -0.80 -19.61
C LYS A 201 -1.52 -0.36 -18.85
N LEU A 202 -0.85 -1.32 -18.30
CA LEU A 202 0.48 -1.17 -17.69
C LEU A 202 1.52 -1.67 -18.69
N TYR A 203 2.49 -0.86 -19.01
CA TYR A 203 3.66 -1.25 -19.77
C TYR A 203 4.85 -1.41 -18.83
N LEU A 204 5.47 -2.57 -18.87
CA LEU A 204 6.74 -2.87 -18.21
C LEU A 204 7.76 -3.11 -19.31
N ASN A 205 8.63 -2.12 -19.54
CA ASN A 205 9.46 -2.07 -20.74
C ASN A 205 8.60 -2.16 -22.02
N SER A 206 8.72 -3.23 -22.80
CA SER A 206 7.94 -3.46 -24.02
C SER A 206 6.71 -4.36 -23.84
N GLU A 207 6.51 -4.95 -22.67
CA GLU A 207 5.38 -5.85 -22.41
C GLU A 207 4.20 -5.08 -21.81
N CYS A 208 2.97 -5.41 -22.22
CA CYS A 208 1.76 -4.77 -21.69
C CYS A 208 0.90 -5.74 -20.87
N TYR A 209 0.31 -5.21 -19.80
CA TYR A 209 -0.57 -5.91 -18.87
C TYR A 209 -1.86 -5.08 -18.62
N PRO A 210 -3.06 -5.67 -18.66
CA PRO A 210 -3.35 -6.97 -19.26
C PRO A 210 -3.16 -6.94 -20.78
N TYR A 211 -3.02 -8.12 -21.39
CA TYR A 211 -2.85 -8.23 -22.83
C TYR A 211 -4.10 -7.73 -23.59
N ASP A 212 -5.29 -8.14 -23.14
CA ASP A 212 -6.56 -7.76 -23.74
C ASP A 212 -7.06 -6.40 -23.21
N ASP A 213 -7.87 -5.72 -24.00
CA ASP A 213 -8.57 -4.51 -23.59
C ASP A 213 -9.70 -4.84 -22.62
N MET A 214 -9.85 -4.05 -21.56
CA MET A 214 -10.86 -4.27 -20.51
C MET A 214 -12.27 -3.94 -21.01
N ASN A 215 -12.41 -3.04 -21.97
CA ASN A 215 -13.70 -2.63 -22.57
C ASN A 215 -14.76 -2.24 -21.53
N LEU A 216 -14.38 -1.45 -20.53
CA LEU A 216 -15.24 -1.03 -19.44
C LEU A 216 -16.30 -0.04 -19.93
N ASP A 217 -17.51 -0.15 -19.39
CA ASP A 217 -18.59 0.84 -19.58
C ASP A 217 -19.49 0.85 -18.33
N PHE A 218 -19.26 1.78 -17.42
CA PHE A 218 -20.00 1.89 -16.16
C PHE A 218 -21.47 2.27 -16.39
N ASP A 219 -21.80 2.98 -17.48
CA ASP A 219 -23.18 3.32 -17.83
C ASP A 219 -23.98 2.08 -18.27
N LYS A 220 -23.31 1.04 -18.75
CA LYS A 220 -23.88 -0.24 -19.19
C LYS A 220 -23.57 -1.39 -18.26
N ASN A 221 -23.14 -1.12 -17.04
CA ASN A 221 -22.74 -2.13 -16.05
C ASN A 221 -21.67 -3.12 -16.54
N ARG A 222 -20.79 -2.70 -17.46
CA ARG A 222 -19.65 -3.50 -17.92
C ARG A 222 -18.41 -3.22 -17.09
N TRP A 223 -18.37 -3.68 -15.87
CA TRP A 223 -17.28 -3.50 -14.92
C TRP A 223 -16.93 -4.80 -14.15
N SER A 224 -17.64 -5.89 -14.41
CA SER A 224 -17.47 -7.16 -13.68
C SER A 224 -16.05 -7.71 -13.73
N ILE A 225 -15.31 -7.44 -14.80
CA ILE A 225 -13.90 -7.82 -14.92
C ILE A 225 -13.05 -7.20 -13.81
N LEU A 226 -13.32 -5.96 -13.39
CA LEU A 226 -12.57 -5.29 -12.32
C LEU A 226 -12.78 -6.00 -10.98
N TYR A 227 -14.02 -6.42 -10.70
CA TYR A 227 -14.32 -7.14 -9.46
C TYR A 227 -13.72 -8.55 -9.48
N ASP A 228 -13.69 -9.22 -10.62
CA ASP A 228 -13.01 -10.50 -10.78
C ASP A 228 -11.49 -10.36 -10.57
N MET A 229 -10.85 -9.32 -11.12
CA MET A 229 -9.44 -9.00 -10.86
C MET A 229 -9.18 -8.79 -9.36
N TYR A 230 -10.07 -8.08 -8.68
CA TYR A 230 -9.99 -7.85 -7.23
C TYR A 230 -10.08 -9.16 -6.43
N GLN A 231 -11.03 -10.02 -6.75
CA GLN A 231 -11.19 -11.32 -6.09
C GLN A 231 -9.95 -12.21 -6.29
N ARG A 232 -9.46 -12.29 -7.52
CA ARG A 232 -8.25 -13.07 -7.85
C ARG A 232 -7.02 -12.54 -7.13
N PHE A 233 -6.87 -11.23 -7.03
CA PHE A 233 -5.77 -10.62 -6.31
C PHE A 233 -5.79 -10.99 -4.83
N CYS A 234 -6.92 -10.86 -4.14
CA CYS A 234 -7.05 -11.22 -2.73
C CYS A 234 -6.59 -12.66 -2.48
N LYS A 235 -7.01 -13.59 -3.35
CA LYS A 235 -6.59 -14.99 -3.31
C LYS A 235 -5.08 -15.16 -3.51
N ASN A 236 -4.54 -14.54 -4.55
CA ASN A 236 -3.13 -14.69 -4.94
C ASN A 236 -2.17 -14.01 -3.96
N TYR A 237 -2.59 -12.90 -3.36
CA TYR A 237 -1.77 -12.12 -2.45
C TYR A 237 -1.36 -12.91 -1.20
N TYR A 238 -2.28 -13.68 -0.61
CA TYR A 238 -2.01 -14.49 0.57
C TYR A 238 -1.78 -15.98 0.26
N GLY A 239 -2.03 -16.42 -0.97
CA GLY A 239 -1.89 -17.82 -1.38
C GLY A 239 -2.94 -18.77 -0.78
N TYR A 240 -4.09 -18.25 -0.33
CA TYR A 240 -5.19 -19.05 0.21
C TYR A 240 -6.28 -19.28 -0.82
N GLU A 241 -6.73 -20.52 -0.93
CA GLU A 241 -7.73 -20.91 -1.94
C GLU A 241 -9.12 -20.32 -1.68
N TYR A 242 -9.47 -20.11 -0.42
CA TYR A 242 -10.81 -19.67 0.04
C TYR A 242 -10.73 -18.35 0.79
N LEU A 243 -10.16 -17.32 0.18
CA LEU A 243 -10.11 -15.99 0.78
C LEU A 243 -11.17 -15.11 0.13
N GLU A 244 -12.16 -14.68 0.92
CA GLU A 244 -13.15 -13.71 0.46
C GLU A 244 -12.62 -12.27 0.60
N PRO A 245 -12.81 -11.43 -0.44
CA PRO A 245 -12.46 -10.02 -0.35
C PRO A 245 -13.35 -9.30 0.68
N SER A 246 -12.81 -8.23 1.28
CA SER A 246 -13.54 -7.47 2.30
C SER A 246 -14.69 -6.65 1.74
N LEU A 247 -14.60 -6.23 0.49
CA LEU A 247 -15.62 -5.41 -0.15
C LEU A 247 -16.59 -6.26 -0.94
N THR A 248 -17.87 -6.10 -0.66
CA THR A 248 -18.93 -6.59 -1.54
C THR A 248 -18.93 -5.84 -2.87
N VAL A 249 -19.58 -6.38 -3.89
CA VAL A 249 -19.70 -5.73 -5.22
C VAL A 249 -20.18 -4.28 -5.10
N THR A 250 -21.20 -4.04 -4.27
CA THR A 250 -21.74 -2.70 -4.05
C THR A 250 -20.75 -1.78 -3.37
N GLN A 251 -20.05 -2.25 -2.34
CA GLN A 251 -19.02 -1.48 -1.65
C GLN A 251 -17.81 -1.20 -2.55
N PHE A 252 -17.43 -2.15 -3.39
CA PHE A 252 -16.38 -1.97 -4.39
C PHE A 252 -16.69 -0.83 -5.35
N LEU A 253 -17.93 -0.77 -5.85
CA LEU A 253 -18.38 0.32 -6.73
C LEU A 253 -18.50 1.66 -5.99
N LEU A 254 -18.92 1.64 -4.73
CA LEU A 254 -19.13 2.84 -3.92
C LEU A 254 -17.80 3.47 -3.46
N ASN A 255 -16.83 2.63 -3.06
CA ASN A 255 -15.53 3.09 -2.56
C ASN A 255 -14.56 3.41 -3.71
N GLY A 256 -14.95 3.08 -4.92
CA GLY A 256 -14.21 3.30 -6.14
C GLY A 256 -13.72 2.00 -6.78
N PRO A 257 -13.94 1.84 -8.07
CA PRO A 257 -13.46 0.67 -8.79
C PRO A 257 -11.94 0.72 -8.90
N PHE A 258 -11.28 -0.26 -8.30
CA PHE A 258 -9.84 -0.44 -8.42
C PHE A 258 -9.52 -1.22 -9.67
N VAL A 259 -8.48 -0.80 -10.40
CA VAL A 259 -7.90 -1.63 -11.46
C VAL A 259 -6.67 -2.31 -10.88
N ILE A 260 -6.69 -3.62 -10.76
CA ILE A 260 -5.60 -4.40 -10.19
C ILE A 260 -4.96 -5.23 -11.29
N ILE A 261 -3.71 -4.96 -11.57
CA ILE A 261 -2.94 -5.63 -12.62
C ILE A 261 -1.93 -6.58 -11.97
N ASP A 262 -2.07 -7.86 -12.26
CA ASP A 262 -1.10 -8.89 -11.86
C ASP A 262 0.00 -8.97 -12.91
N CYS A 263 1.21 -8.60 -12.52
CA CYS A 263 2.42 -8.69 -13.33
C CYS A 263 3.48 -9.60 -12.68
N SER A 264 3.07 -10.47 -11.76
CA SER A 264 3.98 -11.38 -11.04
C SER A 264 4.69 -12.40 -11.96
N ARG A 265 4.09 -12.73 -13.10
CA ARG A 265 4.61 -13.69 -14.08
C ARG A 265 5.43 -13.05 -15.20
N GLN A 266 6.25 -12.05 -14.87
CA GLN A 266 7.15 -11.44 -15.83
C GLN A 266 8.26 -12.40 -16.26
N ASN A 267 8.72 -12.23 -17.52
CA ASN A 267 9.79 -13.03 -18.07
C ASN A 267 11.10 -12.83 -17.29
N GLU A 268 11.82 -13.90 -16.98
CA GLU A 268 13.05 -13.85 -16.15
C GLU A 268 14.20 -13.06 -16.79
N SER A 269 14.18 -12.89 -18.12
CA SER A 269 15.19 -12.12 -18.85
C SER A 269 15.22 -10.62 -18.48
N VAL A 270 14.19 -10.12 -17.83
CA VAL A 270 14.09 -8.72 -17.37
C VAL A 270 14.72 -8.52 -15.98
N LYS A 271 15.22 -9.56 -15.35
CA LYS A 271 15.68 -9.55 -13.93
C LYS A 271 16.89 -8.66 -13.63
N SER A 272 17.63 -8.21 -14.62
CA SER A 272 18.89 -7.48 -14.42
C SER A 272 18.89 -6.01 -14.85
N ALA A 273 17.78 -5.49 -15.35
CA ALA A 273 17.68 -4.11 -15.84
C ALA A 273 16.63 -3.31 -15.07
N THR A 274 16.82 -1.99 -15.03
CA THR A 274 15.79 -1.03 -14.60
C THR A 274 14.51 -1.26 -15.40
N VAL A 275 13.40 -1.43 -14.69
CA VAL A 275 12.10 -1.61 -15.33
C VAL A 275 11.48 -0.25 -15.59
N ASP A 276 11.21 0.05 -16.86
CA ASP A 276 10.46 1.23 -17.25
C ASP A 276 8.96 0.95 -17.03
N VAL A 277 8.32 1.75 -16.18
CA VAL A 277 6.90 1.57 -15.86
C VAL A 277 6.11 2.73 -16.44
N ARG A 278 5.13 2.40 -17.28
CA ARG A 278 4.22 3.36 -17.89
C ARG A 278 2.78 2.88 -17.78
N LEU A 279 1.89 3.73 -17.30
CA LEU A 279 0.45 3.51 -17.30
C LEU A 279 -0.20 4.28 -18.43
N GLU A 280 -1.04 3.63 -19.21
CA GLU A 280 -1.93 4.24 -20.17
C GLU A 280 -3.37 3.94 -19.81
N PHE A 281 -4.22 4.96 -19.78
CA PHE A 281 -5.64 4.77 -19.48
C PHE A 281 -6.52 5.67 -20.34
N GLU A 282 -7.72 5.17 -20.60
CA GLU A 282 -8.70 5.83 -21.43
C GLU A 282 -10.02 5.96 -20.68
N CYS A 283 -10.68 7.11 -20.84
CA CYS A 283 -12.00 7.41 -20.32
C CYS A 283 -12.99 7.69 -21.47
N LYS A 284 -14.26 7.32 -21.29
CA LYS A 284 -15.31 7.52 -22.27
C LYS A 284 -15.59 9.00 -22.56
N LYS A 285 -15.34 9.87 -21.57
CA LYS A 285 -15.48 11.32 -21.63
C LYS A 285 -14.24 11.97 -21.08
N ASN A 286 -14.04 13.25 -21.38
CA ASN A 286 -13.00 14.03 -20.74
C ASN A 286 -13.12 13.94 -19.22
N VAL A 287 -12.00 13.70 -18.55
CA VAL A 287 -11.98 13.62 -17.07
C VAL A 287 -12.43 14.95 -16.47
N PRO A 288 -13.16 14.94 -15.34
CA PRO A 288 -13.51 16.15 -14.59
C PRO A 288 -12.28 16.97 -14.18
N PRO A 289 -12.44 18.23 -13.80
CA PRO A 289 -11.33 19.02 -13.24
C PRO A 289 -10.88 18.45 -11.88
N ASN A 290 -9.64 18.73 -11.51
CA ASN A 290 -9.04 18.36 -10.22
C ASN A 290 -8.98 16.85 -9.94
N ILE A 291 -8.80 16.03 -10.97
CA ILE A 291 -8.56 14.60 -10.79
C ILE A 291 -7.08 14.34 -10.55
N THR A 292 -6.83 13.47 -9.62
CA THR A 292 -5.53 12.83 -9.35
C THR A 292 -5.62 11.34 -9.67
N ALA A 293 -4.66 10.83 -10.42
CA ALA A 293 -4.47 9.41 -10.58
C ALA A 293 -3.46 8.90 -9.54
N TYR A 294 -3.77 7.75 -8.94
CA TYR A 294 -2.88 7.07 -8.01
C TYR A 294 -2.52 5.70 -8.56
N CYS A 295 -1.25 5.36 -8.40
CA CYS A 295 -0.69 4.06 -8.74
C CYS A 295 0.06 3.50 -7.54
N LEU A 296 -0.47 2.45 -6.93
CA LEU A 296 0.20 1.70 -5.87
C LEU A 296 0.92 0.52 -6.51
N ILE A 297 2.24 0.48 -6.39
CA ILE A 297 3.07 -0.61 -6.88
C ILE A 297 3.49 -1.47 -5.70
N ILE A 298 3.20 -2.76 -5.77
CA ILE A 298 3.61 -3.77 -4.79
C ILE A 298 4.71 -4.61 -5.43
N TYR A 299 5.83 -4.78 -4.71
CA TYR A 299 7.01 -5.52 -5.17
C TYR A 299 7.62 -6.34 -4.04
N ASP A 300 8.43 -7.32 -4.39
CA ASP A 300 9.18 -8.12 -3.43
C ASP A 300 10.50 -7.42 -3.10
N ARG A 301 10.84 -7.36 -1.83
CA ARG A 301 12.09 -6.80 -1.31
C ARG A 301 12.84 -7.86 -0.52
N VAL A 302 14.15 -7.90 -0.68
CA VAL A 302 15.03 -8.75 0.11
C VAL A 302 16.11 -7.89 0.74
N ILE A 303 16.27 -8.04 2.05
CA ILE A 303 17.40 -7.46 2.77
C ILE A 303 18.25 -8.57 3.36
N GLN A 304 19.53 -8.30 3.50
CA GLN A 304 20.46 -9.15 4.25
C GLN A 304 20.97 -8.40 5.47
N TYR A 305 20.86 -9.04 6.61
CA TYR A 305 21.31 -8.52 7.88
C TYR A 305 22.42 -9.40 8.48
N ASN A 306 23.55 -8.79 8.82
CA ASN A 306 24.63 -9.45 9.53
C ASN A 306 24.52 -9.14 11.02
N LEU A 307 24.29 -10.17 11.80
CA LEU A 307 24.05 -10.06 13.25
C LEU A 307 25.28 -9.65 14.07
N LEU A 308 26.47 -9.89 13.54
CA LEU A 308 27.73 -9.63 14.24
C LEU A 308 28.21 -8.19 14.01
N THR A 309 28.05 -7.70 12.80
CA THR A 309 28.52 -6.37 12.39
C THR A 309 27.42 -5.33 12.33
N ASN A 310 26.16 -5.72 12.56
CA ASN A 310 24.97 -4.89 12.42
C ASN A 310 24.81 -4.26 11.03
N VAL A 311 25.42 -4.88 10.01
CA VAL A 311 25.36 -4.38 8.63
C VAL A 311 24.10 -4.88 7.95
N VAL A 312 23.31 -3.94 7.46
CA VAL A 312 22.14 -4.20 6.61
C VAL A 312 22.50 -3.94 5.16
N ARG A 313 22.16 -4.85 4.26
CA ARG A 313 22.30 -4.71 2.80
C ARG A 313 20.95 -4.90 2.13
N LYS A 314 20.58 -3.99 1.23
CA LYS A 314 19.44 -4.19 0.33
C LYS A 314 19.92 -5.01 -0.85
N ILE A 315 19.22 -6.11 -1.16
CA ILE A 315 19.49 -6.94 -2.33
C ILE A 315 18.47 -6.51 -3.39
N THR A 316 18.97 -5.88 -4.44
CA THR A 316 18.19 -5.45 -5.60
C THR A 316 18.23 -6.50 -6.70
#